data_31c48b0dd74768fdf05682d9ea1b184d
#
_entry.id   31c48b0dd74768fdf05682d9ea1b184d
#
_cell.length_a   1.000
_cell.length_b   1.000
_cell.length_c   1.000
_cell.angle_alpha   90.00
_cell.angle_beta   90.00
_cell.angle_gamma   90.00
#
_symmetry.space_group_name_H-M   'P 1'
#
loop_
_entity.id
_entity.type
_entity.pdbx_description
1 polymer ?
#
loop_
_entity_poly.entity_id
_entity_poly.type
_entity_poly.pdbx_seq_one_letter_code
_entity_poly.pdbx_strand_id
1 'polypeptide(L)'
;EMCIRDRDIKVDPNNKRALIIKGKMLKAKGDIDGALATWKQVGQISPVYGTLVVEQIASLLLEAGRKEEAVKYLEDLFKDGSTPEEVDTAGILLGKAGNSKEAITLIQEHLKTQPTLVAFYRLIDLRLANEPENESLKQLHGLLKNMLSKAVRYKCTKCGFATRKFLWRCPGCHQWETFPPVRQENLSGK
;
A
#
# COMPACT_ATOMS: atom_id res chain seq x y z
N GLU A 1 20.78 18.24 -7.46
CA GLU A 1 20.09 16.99 -7.05
C GLU A 1 19.46 16.23 -8.24
N MET A 2 18.97 16.92 -9.28
CA MET A 2 18.40 16.29 -10.50
C MET A 2 19.42 15.43 -11.26
N CYS A 3 20.67 15.87 -11.37
CA CYS A 3 21.70 15.19 -12.15
C CYS A 3 22.15 13.82 -11.59
N ILE A 4 22.07 13.60 -10.27
CA ILE A 4 22.47 12.33 -9.65
C ILE A 4 21.42 11.25 -9.95
N ARG A 5 20.13 11.58 -9.89
CA ARG A 5 18.99 10.67 -10.09
C ARG A 5 18.83 10.23 -11.54
N ASP A 6 19.00 11.16 -12.50
CA ASP A 6 18.98 10.82 -13.93
C ASP A 6 20.14 9.90 -14.30
N ARG A 7 21.26 10.03 -13.59
CA ARG A 7 22.42 9.13 -13.70
C ARG A 7 22.11 7.74 -13.14
N ASP A 8 21.46 7.66 -11.97
CA ASP A 8 21.08 6.39 -11.35
C ASP A 8 20.11 5.60 -12.23
N ILE A 9 19.12 6.28 -12.87
CA ILE A 9 18.17 5.62 -13.78
C ILE A 9 18.84 5.21 -15.09
N LYS A 10 19.86 5.94 -15.58
CA LYS A 10 20.65 5.54 -16.76
C LYS A 10 21.53 4.31 -16.48
N VAL A 11 22.01 4.17 -15.24
CA VAL A 11 22.83 3.02 -14.80
C VAL A 11 21.95 1.80 -14.49
N ASP A 12 20.80 2.01 -13.82
CA ASP A 12 19.81 0.98 -13.52
C ASP A 12 18.39 1.51 -13.75
N PRO A 13 17.83 1.28 -14.96
CA PRO A 13 16.46 1.70 -15.29
C PRO A 13 15.39 1.11 -14.37
N ASN A 14 15.68 0.02 -13.67
CA ASN A 14 14.78 -0.69 -12.77
C ASN A 14 14.98 -0.30 -11.29
N ASN A 15 15.77 0.74 -11.02
CA ASN A 15 15.96 1.25 -9.66
C ASN A 15 14.66 1.85 -9.12
N LYS A 16 13.97 1.08 -8.27
CA LYS A 16 12.64 1.39 -7.73
C LYS A 16 12.63 2.70 -6.96
N ARG A 17 13.68 2.96 -6.16
CA ARG A 17 13.80 4.20 -5.40
C ARG A 17 13.93 5.41 -6.31
N ALA A 18 14.77 5.33 -7.35
CA ALA A 18 14.95 6.39 -8.33
C ALA A 18 13.65 6.66 -9.10
N LEU A 19 12.91 5.62 -9.49
CA LEU A 19 11.61 5.74 -10.16
C LEU A 19 10.57 6.41 -9.25
N ILE A 20 10.49 6.02 -7.96
CA ILE A 20 9.56 6.67 -7.01
C ILE A 20 9.85 8.17 -6.89
N ILE A 21 11.13 8.55 -6.80
CA ILE A 21 11.54 9.94 -6.69
C ILE A 21 11.27 10.68 -8.00
N LYS A 22 11.57 10.08 -9.16
CA LYS A 22 11.27 10.65 -10.49
C LYS A 22 9.77 10.96 -10.63
N GLY A 23 8.89 10.02 -10.26
CA GLY A 23 7.44 10.24 -10.28
C GLY A 23 7.01 11.43 -9.42
N LYS A 24 7.58 11.60 -8.20
CA LYS A 24 7.32 12.78 -7.35
C LYS A 24 7.76 14.09 -8.03
N MET A 25 8.87 14.07 -8.74
CA MET A 25 9.36 15.26 -9.45
C MET A 25 8.48 15.59 -10.66
N LEU A 26 8.02 14.58 -11.41
CA LEU A 26 7.10 14.77 -12.53
C LEU A 26 5.76 15.33 -12.03
N LYS A 27 5.22 14.81 -10.92
CA LYS A 27 4.04 15.41 -10.24
C LYS A 27 4.27 16.88 -9.90
N ALA A 28 5.41 17.22 -9.30
CA ALA A 28 5.75 18.60 -8.93
C ALA A 28 5.90 19.54 -10.14
N LYS A 29 6.23 19.02 -11.33
CA LYS A 29 6.29 19.75 -12.60
C LYS A 29 4.93 19.83 -13.31
N GLY A 30 3.87 19.19 -12.77
CA GLY A 30 2.56 19.11 -13.40
C GLY A 30 2.45 18.05 -14.50
N ASP A 31 3.47 17.23 -14.71
CA ASP A 31 3.42 16.10 -15.64
C ASP A 31 2.75 14.90 -14.96
N ILE A 32 1.40 14.91 -14.99
CA ILE A 32 0.56 13.92 -14.32
C ILE A 32 0.75 12.53 -14.95
N ASP A 33 0.67 12.44 -16.28
CA ASP A 33 0.76 11.16 -16.98
C ASP A 33 2.16 10.55 -16.90
N GLY A 34 3.20 11.35 -16.98
CA GLY A 34 4.57 10.90 -16.76
C GLY A 34 4.80 10.38 -15.33
N ALA A 35 4.22 11.04 -14.31
CA ALA A 35 4.29 10.58 -12.91
C ALA A 35 3.58 9.25 -12.74
N LEU A 36 2.35 9.11 -13.27
CA LEU A 36 1.56 7.88 -13.22
C LEU A 36 2.27 6.72 -13.90
N ALA A 37 2.79 6.92 -15.12
CA ALA A 37 3.52 5.90 -15.86
C ALA A 37 4.75 5.42 -15.08
N THR A 38 5.53 6.38 -14.53
CA THR A 38 6.73 6.07 -13.74
C THR A 38 6.41 5.27 -12.47
N TRP A 39 5.35 5.62 -11.74
CA TRP A 39 4.95 4.88 -10.53
C TRP A 39 4.34 3.52 -10.86
N LYS A 40 3.52 3.39 -11.92
CA LYS A 40 3.01 2.08 -12.38
C LYS A 40 4.15 1.12 -12.75
N GLN A 41 5.23 1.63 -13.35
CA GLN A 41 6.43 0.85 -13.64
C GLN A 41 7.05 0.24 -12.36
N VAL A 42 7.03 0.93 -11.21
CA VAL A 42 7.55 0.38 -9.94
C VAL A 42 6.80 -0.89 -9.54
N GLY A 43 5.45 -0.89 -9.64
CA GLY A 43 4.63 -2.06 -9.34
C GLY A 43 4.89 -3.23 -10.29
N GLN A 44 5.12 -2.96 -11.59
CA GLN A 44 5.45 -3.97 -12.59
C GLN A 44 6.81 -4.62 -12.33
N ILE A 45 7.83 -3.83 -11.92
CA ILE A 45 9.17 -4.34 -11.60
C ILE A 45 9.13 -5.17 -10.31
N SER A 46 8.38 -4.72 -9.31
CA SER A 46 8.27 -5.41 -8.03
C SER A 46 6.96 -5.09 -7.32
N PRO A 47 6.03 -6.06 -7.23
CA PRO A 47 4.78 -5.88 -6.50
C PRO A 47 5.00 -5.44 -5.04
N VAL A 48 6.05 -5.94 -4.38
CA VAL A 48 6.41 -5.57 -3.01
C VAL A 48 6.63 -4.07 -2.85
N TYR A 49 7.28 -3.41 -3.81
CA TYR A 49 7.52 -1.96 -3.79
C TYR A 49 6.39 -1.17 -4.44
N GLY A 50 5.49 -1.85 -5.17
CA GLY A 50 4.25 -1.29 -5.69
C GLY A 50 3.40 -0.68 -4.59
N THR A 51 3.34 -1.32 -3.42
CA THR A 51 2.61 -0.83 -2.24
C THR A 51 2.98 0.60 -1.84
N LEU A 52 4.25 0.99 -2.06
CA LEU A 52 4.74 2.32 -1.70
C LEU A 52 4.22 3.44 -2.61
N VAL A 53 3.65 3.11 -3.76
CA VAL A 53 3.17 4.08 -4.76
C VAL A 53 1.66 4.06 -4.98
N VAL A 54 0.95 3.10 -4.41
CA VAL A 54 -0.52 2.98 -4.54
C VAL A 54 -1.22 4.27 -4.11
N GLU A 55 -0.88 4.78 -2.92
CA GLU A 55 -1.47 6.01 -2.40
C GLU A 55 -1.17 7.22 -3.30
N GLN A 56 0.06 7.32 -3.80
CA GLN A 56 0.49 8.41 -4.68
C GLN A 56 -0.25 8.36 -6.02
N ILE A 57 -0.41 7.18 -6.62
CA ILE A 57 -1.13 7.00 -7.89
C ILE A 57 -2.60 7.37 -7.72
N ALA A 58 -3.28 6.80 -6.72
CA ALA A 58 -4.70 7.03 -6.51
C ALA A 58 -4.99 8.50 -6.11
N SER A 59 -4.18 9.09 -5.22
CA SER A 59 -4.32 10.49 -4.83
C SER A 59 -4.11 11.44 -6.01
N LEU A 60 -3.10 11.16 -6.88
CA LEU A 60 -2.84 11.99 -8.06
C LEU A 60 -4.00 11.91 -9.06
N LEU A 61 -4.57 10.74 -9.28
CA LEU A 61 -5.75 10.56 -10.15
C LEU A 61 -6.97 11.33 -9.60
N LEU A 62 -7.20 11.26 -8.28
CA LEU A 62 -8.31 12.01 -7.64
C LEU A 62 -8.09 13.52 -7.71
N GLU A 63 -6.86 14.01 -7.46
CA GLU A 63 -6.48 15.42 -7.58
C GLU A 63 -6.65 15.94 -9.01
N ALA A 64 -6.40 15.08 -10.01
CA ALA A 64 -6.58 15.39 -11.43
C ALA A 64 -8.03 15.28 -11.93
N GLY A 65 -8.99 14.98 -11.04
CA GLY A 65 -10.40 14.79 -11.40
C GLY A 65 -10.70 13.48 -12.13
N ARG A 66 -9.73 12.55 -12.24
CA ARG A 66 -9.84 11.24 -12.93
C ARG A 66 -10.37 10.17 -11.97
N LYS A 67 -11.54 10.44 -11.34
CA LYS A 67 -12.09 9.59 -10.28
C LYS A 67 -12.36 8.15 -10.75
N GLU A 68 -12.94 7.97 -11.94
CA GLU A 68 -13.28 6.65 -12.46
C GLU A 68 -12.02 5.79 -12.68
N GLU A 69 -10.94 6.40 -13.17
CA GLU A 69 -9.67 5.70 -13.34
C GLU A 69 -9.01 5.37 -12.00
N ALA A 70 -9.14 6.27 -10.99
CA ALA A 70 -8.66 5.99 -9.65
C ALA A 70 -9.40 4.78 -9.03
N VAL A 71 -10.74 4.76 -9.14
CA VAL A 71 -11.56 3.66 -8.64
C VAL A 71 -11.18 2.36 -9.33
N LYS A 72 -11.12 2.33 -10.66
CA LYS A 72 -10.72 1.14 -11.42
C LYS A 72 -9.33 0.64 -11.04
N TYR A 73 -8.36 1.56 -10.89
CA TYR A 73 -7.01 1.19 -10.45
C TYR A 73 -7.03 0.54 -9.06
N LEU A 74 -7.82 1.08 -8.12
CA LEU A 74 -7.93 0.54 -6.77
C LEU A 74 -8.65 -0.82 -6.74
N GLU A 75 -9.69 -1.00 -7.56
CA GLU A 75 -10.39 -2.28 -7.72
C GLU A 75 -9.48 -3.37 -8.28
N ASP A 76 -8.63 -3.02 -9.25
CA ASP A 76 -7.66 -3.95 -9.83
C ASP A 76 -6.65 -4.47 -8.79
N LEU A 77 -6.43 -3.73 -7.69
CA LEU A 77 -5.57 -4.17 -6.57
C LEU A 77 -6.19 -5.26 -5.69
N PHE A 78 -7.49 -5.57 -5.84
CA PHE A 78 -8.11 -6.69 -5.13
C PHE A 78 -8.01 -8.01 -5.91
N LYS A 79 -7.45 -7.98 -7.13
CA LYS A 79 -7.21 -9.18 -7.93
C LYS A 79 -6.06 -10.03 -7.34
N ASP A 80 -5.96 -11.26 -7.82
CA ASP A 80 -4.95 -12.20 -7.36
C ASP A 80 -3.52 -11.63 -7.40
N GLY A 81 -2.78 -11.87 -6.32
CA GLY A 81 -1.39 -11.44 -6.19
C GLY A 81 -1.15 -10.11 -5.47
N SER A 82 -2.20 -9.38 -5.12
CA SER A 82 -2.07 -8.15 -4.33
C SER A 82 -1.61 -8.42 -2.90
N THR A 83 -0.81 -7.50 -2.37
CA THR A 83 -0.37 -7.59 -0.98
C THR A 83 -1.44 -7.10 -0.01
N PRO A 84 -1.46 -7.54 1.26
CA PRO A 84 -2.40 -7.04 2.27
C PRO A 84 -2.35 -5.52 2.43
N GLU A 85 -1.17 -4.91 2.25
CA GLU A 85 -0.99 -3.47 2.32
C GLU A 85 -1.62 -2.74 1.15
N GLU A 86 -1.58 -3.30 -0.06
CA GLU A 86 -2.27 -2.75 -1.24
C GLU A 86 -3.77 -2.78 -1.03
N VAL A 87 -4.31 -3.90 -0.56
CA VAL A 87 -5.74 -4.08 -0.26
C VAL A 87 -6.20 -3.09 0.83
N ASP A 88 -5.41 -2.93 1.91
CA ASP A 88 -5.71 -1.97 2.97
C ASP A 88 -5.75 -0.54 2.43
N THR A 89 -4.73 -0.15 1.67
CA THR A 89 -4.65 1.19 1.06
C THR A 89 -5.78 1.42 0.06
N ALA A 90 -6.09 0.43 -0.78
CA ALA A 90 -7.20 0.51 -1.73
C ALA A 90 -8.54 0.67 -1.02
N GLY A 91 -8.80 -0.08 0.06
CA GLY A 91 -10.00 0.05 0.87
C GLY A 91 -10.17 1.45 1.47
N ILE A 92 -9.08 2.04 2.02
CA ILE A 92 -9.09 3.42 2.55
C ILE A 92 -9.46 4.42 1.46
N LEU A 93 -8.82 4.32 0.29
CA LEU A 93 -8.96 5.30 -0.77
C LEU A 93 -10.31 5.19 -1.47
N LEU A 94 -10.85 3.99 -1.67
CA LEU A 94 -12.22 3.76 -2.16
C LEU A 94 -13.25 4.35 -1.19
N GLY A 95 -13.07 4.14 0.12
CA GLY A 95 -13.92 4.76 1.14
C GLY A 95 -13.91 6.29 1.06
N LYS A 96 -12.74 6.91 0.95
CA LYS A 96 -12.58 8.36 0.78
C LYS A 96 -13.18 8.89 -0.54
N ALA A 97 -13.15 8.10 -1.60
CA ALA A 97 -13.76 8.44 -2.88
C ALA A 97 -15.30 8.32 -2.88
N GLY A 98 -15.91 7.90 -1.77
CA GLY A 98 -17.36 7.69 -1.65
C GLY A 98 -17.86 6.33 -2.14
N ASN A 99 -16.97 5.41 -2.44
CA ASN A 99 -17.25 4.04 -2.93
C ASN A 99 -17.19 3.00 -1.79
N SER A 100 -17.66 3.35 -0.58
CA SER A 100 -17.57 2.50 0.61
C SER A 100 -18.29 1.15 0.45
N LYS A 101 -19.44 1.11 -0.22
CA LYS A 101 -20.18 -0.15 -0.46
C LYS A 101 -19.39 -1.11 -1.33
N GLU A 102 -18.82 -0.61 -2.42
CA GLU A 102 -17.94 -1.36 -3.32
C GLU A 102 -16.70 -1.86 -2.62
N ALA A 103 -16.03 -0.99 -1.85
CA ALA A 103 -14.88 -1.36 -1.04
C ALA A 103 -15.19 -2.51 -0.06
N ILE A 104 -16.35 -2.47 0.61
CA ILE A 104 -16.81 -3.53 1.51
C ILE A 104 -16.95 -4.86 0.76
N THR A 105 -17.61 -4.84 -0.41
CA THR A 105 -17.81 -6.05 -1.22
C THR A 105 -16.48 -6.64 -1.68
N LEU A 106 -15.58 -5.83 -2.22
CA LEU A 106 -14.27 -6.25 -2.69
C LEU A 106 -13.41 -6.84 -1.56
N ILE A 107 -13.40 -6.19 -0.39
CA ILE A 107 -12.67 -6.71 0.78
C ILE A 107 -13.27 -8.03 1.26
N GLN A 108 -14.61 -8.18 1.25
CA GLN A 108 -15.25 -9.43 1.63
C GLN A 108 -14.90 -10.58 0.67
N GLU A 109 -14.83 -10.32 -0.63
CA GLU A 109 -14.40 -11.31 -1.63
C GLU A 109 -12.93 -11.66 -1.45
N HIS A 110 -12.07 -10.66 -1.26
CA HIS A 110 -10.66 -10.89 -0.98
C HIS A 110 -10.44 -11.75 0.29
N LEU A 111 -11.20 -11.52 1.34
CA LEU A 111 -11.11 -12.30 2.58
C LEU A 111 -11.49 -13.78 2.42
N LYS A 112 -12.27 -14.15 1.39
CA LYS A 112 -12.58 -15.56 1.09
C LYS A 112 -11.37 -16.31 0.54
N THR A 113 -10.49 -15.61 -0.19
CA THR A 113 -9.31 -16.18 -0.84
C THR A 113 -8.05 -16.00 0.02
N GLN A 114 -7.90 -14.82 0.62
CA GLN A 114 -6.74 -14.44 1.42
C GLN A 114 -7.18 -13.75 2.73
N PRO A 115 -7.51 -14.52 3.78
CA PRO A 115 -7.92 -13.97 5.06
C PRO A 115 -6.74 -13.30 5.77
N THR A 116 -6.76 -11.98 5.90
CA THR A 116 -5.74 -11.20 6.62
C THR A 116 -6.36 -10.33 7.69
N LEU A 117 -5.66 -10.14 8.81
CA LEU A 117 -6.12 -9.27 9.90
C LEU A 117 -6.26 -7.82 9.44
N VAL A 118 -5.42 -7.38 8.51
CA VAL A 118 -5.46 -6.01 7.96
C VAL A 118 -6.73 -5.79 7.15
N ALA A 119 -7.04 -6.71 6.22
CA ALA A 119 -8.26 -6.63 5.42
C ALA A 119 -9.53 -6.73 6.31
N PHE A 120 -9.50 -7.61 7.33
CA PHE A 120 -10.61 -7.72 8.28
C PHE A 120 -10.79 -6.44 9.11
N TYR A 121 -9.71 -5.83 9.61
CA TYR A 121 -9.76 -4.53 10.28
C TYR A 121 -10.36 -3.46 9.37
N ARG A 122 -9.95 -3.41 8.09
CA ARG A 122 -10.47 -2.44 7.13
C ARG A 122 -11.96 -2.64 6.84
N LEU A 123 -12.40 -3.89 6.76
CA LEU A 123 -13.83 -4.20 6.61
C LEU A 123 -14.66 -3.64 7.78
N ILE A 124 -14.19 -3.87 9.02
CA ILE A 124 -14.86 -3.37 10.23
C ILE A 124 -14.84 -1.83 10.26
N ASP A 125 -13.72 -1.22 9.91
CA ASP A 125 -13.56 0.24 9.85
C ASP A 125 -14.56 0.90 8.89
N LEU A 126 -14.71 0.35 7.67
CA LEU A 126 -15.67 0.83 6.67
C LEU A 126 -17.13 0.60 7.09
N ARG A 127 -17.42 -0.55 7.73
CA ARG A 127 -18.77 -0.80 8.27
C ARG A 127 -19.10 0.13 9.41
N LEU A 128 -18.16 0.38 10.32
CA LEU A 128 -18.36 1.29 11.43
C LEU A 128 -18.59 2.74 10.96
N ALA A 129 -17.97 3.15 9.85
CA ALA A 129 -18.24 4.45 9.24
C ALA A 129 -19.69 4.57 8.73
N ASN A 130 -20.32 3.46 8.31
CA ASN A 130 -21.72 3.42 7.90
C ASN A 130 -22.69 3.22 9.07
N GLU A 131 -22.25 2.58 10.15
CA GLU A 131 -23.04 2.23 11.34
C GLU A 131 -22.32 2.72 12.62
N PRO A 132 -22.18 4.03 12.83
CA PRO A 132 -21.36 4.59 13.92
C PRO A 132 -21.87 4.27 15.32
N GLU A 133 -23.15 3.89 15.47
CA GLU A 133 -23.74 3.54 16.77
C GLU A 133 -23.62 2.03 17.11
N ASN A 134 -23.03 1.22 16.26
CA ASN A 134 -22.89 -0.22 16.47
C ASN A 134 -21.79 -0.54 17.47
N GLU A 135 -22.16 -0.75 18.74
CA GLU A 135 -21.21 -1.01 19.84
C GLU A 135 -20.37 -2.28 19.63
N SER A 136 -20.93 -3.32 19.02
CA SER A 136 -20.17 -4.56 18.71
C SER A 136 -19.07 -4.29 17.69
N LEU A 137 -19.35 -3.48 16.66
CA LEU A 137 -18.33 -3.08 15.69
C LEU A 137 -17.25 -2.20 16.32
N LYS A 138 -17.62 -1.28 17.24
CA LYS A 138 -16.65 -0.45 17.98
C LYS A 138 -15.70 -1.31 18.80
N GLN A 139 -16.22 -2.29 19.52
CA GLN A 139 -15.41 -3.21 20.34
C GLN A 139 -14.45 -4.02 19.46
N LEU A 140 -14.92 -4.63 18.37
CA LEU A 140 -14.10 -5.38 17.42
C LEU A 140 -13.03 -4.49 16.77
N HIS A 141 -13.39 -3.28 16.34
CA HIS A 141 -12.47 -2.30 15.79
C HIS A 141 -11.33 -1.97 16.78
N GLY A 142 -11.69 -1.72 18.06
CA GLY A 142 -10.72 -1.43 19.12
C GLY A 142 -9.74 -2.58 19.37
N LEU A 143 -10.25 -3.82 19.42
CA LEU A 143 -9.42 -5.02 19.60
C LEU A 143 -8.44 -5.22 18.43
N LEU A 144 -8.95 -5.18 17.20
CA LEU A 144 -8.13 -5.35 15.99
C LEU A 144 -7.07 -4.23 15.88
N LYS A 145 -7.45 -2.98 16.15
CA LYS A 145 -6.54 -1.84 16.16
C LYS A 145 -5.39 -2.06 17.15
N ASN A 146 -5.69 -2.56 18.35
CA ASN A 146 -4.68 -2.85 19.36
C ASN A 146 -3.73 -3.97 18.91
N MET A 147 -4.25 -5.05 18.31
CA MET A 147 -3.45 -6.14 17.75
C MET A 147 -2.52 -5.63 16.64
N LEU A 148 -3.08 -4.91 15.65
CA LEU A 148 -2.33 -4.40 14.51
C LEU A 148 -1.29 -3.33 14.91
N SER A 149 -1.56 -2.55 15.96
CA SER A 149 -0.61 -1.54 16.46
C SER A 149 0.69 -2.14 17.00
N LYS A 150 0.66 -3.40 17.44
CA LYS A 150 1.82 -4.14 17.96
C LYS A 150 2.53 -4.98 16.88
N ALA A 151 1.88 -5.20 15.74
CA ALA A 151 2.39 -6.07 14.69
C ALA A 151 3.61 -5.47 13.98
N VAL A 152 4.59 -6.32 13.68
CA VAL A 152 5.72 -6.00 12.82
C VAL A 152 5.23 -5.96 11.37
N ARG A 153 5.54 -4.89 10.63
CA ARG A 153 5.13 -4.75 9.23
C ARG A 153 6.22 -5.13 8.24
N TYR A 154 7.48 -4.95 8.62
CA TYR A 154 8.63 -5.19 7.74
C TYR A 154 9.71 -5.93 8.49
N LYS A 155 10.35 -6.90 7.83
CA LYS A 155 11.47 -7.67 8.39
C LYS A 155 12.59 -7.79 7.38
N CYS A 156 13.80 -7.49 7.81
CA CYS A 156 14.98 -7.63 6.96
C CYS A 156 15.21 -9.09 6.62
N THR A 157 15.30 -9.42 5.34
CA THR A 157 15.54 -10.78 4.83
C THR A 157 16.96 -11.27 5.10
N LYS A 158 17.91 -10.38 5.44
CA LYS A 158 19.30 -10.71 5.68
C LYS A 158 19.63 -10.94 7.16
N CYS A 159 19.19 -10.05 8.05
CA CYS A 159 19.55 -10.13 9.49
C CYS A 159 18.36 -10.30 10.41
N GLY A 160 17.12 -10.31 9.90
CA GLY A 160 15.93 -10.47 10.72
C GLY A 160 15.48 -9.21 11.48
N PHE A 161 16.18 -8.07 11.37
CA PHE A 161 15.75 -6.83 12.00
C PHE A 161 14.32 -6.48 11.60
N ALA A 162 13.46 -6.22 12.58
CA ALA A 162 12.04 -6.03 12.39
C ALA A 162 11.62 -4.60 12.72
N THR A 163 10.68 -4.04 11.93
CA THR A 163 10.22 -2.66 12.08
C THR A 163 8.77 -2.51 11.63
N ARG A 164 8.12 -1.43 12.05
CA ARG A 164 6.79 -1.03 11.58
C ARG A 164 6.84 -0.04 10.41
N LYS A 165 7.99 0.59 10.18
CA LYS A 165 8.18 1.56 9.10
C LYS A 165 9.04 0.94 8.01
N PHE A 166 8.68 1.20 6.77
CA PHE A 166 9.50 0.82 5.63
C PHE A 166 10.85 1.55 5.67
N LEU A 167 11.92 0.80 5.45
CA LEU A 167 13.29 1.33 5.38
C LEU A 167 13.96 0.84 4.11
N TRP A 168 14.59 1.75 3.36
CA TRP A 168 15.39 1.38 2.19
C TRP A 168 16.69 0.68 2.55
N ARG A 169 17.30 1.06 3.66
CA ARG A 169 18.54 0.50 4.17
C ARG A 169 18.34 -0.07 5.56
N CYS A 170 18.78 -1.28 5.79
CA CYS A 170 18.68 -1.93 7.09
C CYS A 170 19.61 -1.25 8.12
N PRO A 171 19.12 -0.83 9.30
CA PRO A 171 20.00 -0.28 10.33
C PRO A 171 20.87 -1.33 11.02
N GLY A 172 20.48 -2.63 10.96
CA GLY A 172 21.25 -3.71 11.57
C GLY A 172 22.40 -4.21 10.68
N CYS A 173 22.12 -4.57 9.43
CA CYS A 173 23.14 -5.13 8.52
C CYS A 173 23.55 -4.20 7.38
N HIS A 174 23.02 -2.99 7.33
CA HIS A 174 23.29 -1.94 6.35
C HIS A 174 23.02 -2.30 4.87
N GLN A 175 22.38 -3.43 4.60
CA GLN A 175 21.99 -3.84 3.26
C GLN A 175 20.78 -3.02 2.77
N TRP A 176 20.75 -2.75 1.46
CA TRP A 176 19.67 -2.03 0.78
C TRP A 176 18.59 -2.98 0.29
N GLU A 177 17.34 -2.49 0.20
CA GLU A 177 16.20 -3.21 -0.37
C GLU A 177 15.93 -4.59 0.25
N THR A 178 16.09 -4.70 1.57
CA THR A 178 15.94 -5.96 2.30
C THR A 178 14.71 -6.02 3.21
N PHE A 179 13.78 -5.05 3.08
CA PHE A 179 12.58 -4.94 3.91
C PHE A 179 11.28 -5.20 3.12
N PRO A 180 10.98 -6.45 2.71
CA PRO A 180 9.66 -6.76 2.21
C PRO A 180 8.63 -6.66 3.35
N PRO A 181 7.34 -6.38 3.05
CA PRO A 181 6.27 -6.49 4.01
C PRO A 181 6.16 -7.94 4.52
N VAL A 182 5.93 -8.08 5.82
CA VAL A 182 5.70 -9.39 6.46
C VAL A 182 4.22 -9.70 6.39
N ARG A 183 3.84 -10.86 5.84
CA ARG A 183 2.46 -11.34 5.93
C ARG A 183 2.11 -11.52 7.41
N GLN A 184 1.09 -10.80 7.88
CA GLN A 184 0.70 -10.78 9.30
C GLN A 184 0.05 -12.08 9.78
N GLU A 185 -0.21 -13.01 8.89
CA GLU A 185 -0.70 -14.37 9.19
C GLU A 185 0.30 -15.20 10.00
N ASN A 186 1.57 -14.83 9.99
CA ASN A 186 2.62 -15.47 10.81
C ASN A 186 2.68 -14.91 12.23
N LEU A 187 1.59 -14.39 12.78
CA LEU A 187 1.46 -14.00 14.20
C LEU A 187 1.35 -15.20 15.14
N SER A 188 1.26 -16.42 14.62
CA SER A 188 1.53 -17.62 15.39
C SER A 188 3.05 -17.71 15.57
N GLY A 189 3.55 -17.10 16.63
CA GLY A 189 4.94 -17.21 17.03
C GLY A 189 5.37 -18.68 17.14
N LYS A 190 6.34 -19.06 16.35
CA LYS A 190 7.40 -20.01 16.69
C LYS A 190 8.71 -19.31 16.41
#